data_2eb87714efbcb24f7f040942f85f1be0
#
_entry.id   2eb87714efbcb24f7f040942f85f1be0
#
_cell.length_a   1.000
_cell.length_b   1.000
_cell.length_c   1.000
_cell.angle_alpha   90.00
_cell.angle_beta   90.00
_cell.angle_gamma   90.00
#
_symmetry.space_group_name_H-M   'P 1'
#
loop_
_entity.id
_entity.type
_entity.pdbx_description
1 polymer ?
#
loop_
_entity_poly.entity_id
_entity_poly.type
_entity_poly.pdbx_seq_one_letter_code
_entity_poly.pdbx_strand_id
1 'polypeptide(L)' 'MRATIQDEAGRLIGIIDADPKSFKTGNKGFFGVAKLRLNGTRYQAQLQMVEIKPKEKD' A
#
# COMPACT_ATOMS: atom_id res chain seq x y z
N MET A 1 0.60 -6.77 -7.14
CA MET A 1 -0.55 -5.89 -6.96
C MET A 1 -0.14 -4.45 -7.23
N ARG A 2 -0.97 -3.72 -7.93
CA ARG A 2 -0.68 -2.33 -8.25
C ARG A 2 -1.77 -1.44 -7.71
N ALA A 3 -1.38 -0.42 -6.99
CA ALA A 3 -2.31 0.54 -6.40
C ALA A 3 -2.10 1.90 -7.04
N THR A 4 -3.19 2.58 -7.32
CA THR A 4 -3.11 3.94 -7.85
C THR A 4 -3.52 4.92 -6.76
N ILE A 5 -2.87 6.07 -6.74
CA ILE A 5 -3.16 7.11 -5.78
C ILE A 5 -3.72 8.30 -6.53
N GLN A 6 -4.88 8.75 -6.10
CA GLN A 6 -5.57 9.87 -6.73
C GLN A 6 -5.85 10.94 -5.70
N ASP A 7 -5.91 12.19 -6.16
CA ASP A 7 -6.32 13.26 -5.28
C ASP A 7 -7.84 13.32 -5.22
N GLU A 8 -8.35 14.30 -4.50
CA GLU A 8 -9.79 14.41 -4.29
C GLU A 8 -10.54 14.70 -5.59
N ALA A 9 -9.85 15.28 -6.55
CA ALA A 9 -10.47 15.57 -7.85
C ALA A 9 -10.39 14.37 -8.79
N GLY A 10 -9.81 13.27 -8.36
CA GLY A 10 -9.70 12.08 -9.19
C GLY A 10 -8.49 12.07 -10.09
N ARG A 11 -7.57 13.00 -9.92
CA ARG A 11 -6.37 13.01 -10.74
C ARG A 11 -5.36 12.01 -10.21
N LEU A 12 -4.75 11.29 -11.14
CA LEU A 12 -3.75 10.30 -10.77
C LEU A 12 -2.50 11.02 -10.26
N ILE A 13 -2.10 10.69 -9.05
CA ILE A 13 -0.89 11.22 -8.47
C ILE A 13 0.27 10.27 -8.65
N GLY A 14 0.02 8.98 -8.49
CA GLY A 14 1.09 8.02 -8.64
C GLY A 14 0.62 6.61 -8.55
N ILE A 15 1.57 5.70 -8.70
CA ILE A 15 1.29 4.26 -8.70
C ILE A 15 2.30 3.61 -7.77
N ILE A 16 1.81 2.69 -6.94
CA ILE A 16 2.67 1.91 -6.07
C ILE A 16 2.51 0.45 -6.42
N ASP A 17 3.62 -0.20 -6.73
CA ASP A 17 3.61 -1.64 -6.94
C ASP A 17 3.90 -2.30 -5.60
N ALA A 18 3.02 -3.20 -5.19
CA ALA A 18 3.16 -3.91 -3.94
C ALA A 18 3.37 -5.37 -4.21
N ASP A 19 4.35 -5.95 -3.54
CA ASP A 19 4.70 -7.34 -3.70
C ASP A 19 4.19 -8.16 -2.54
N PRO A 20 3.92 -9.44 -2.77
CA PRO A 20 3.50 -10.31 -1.67
C PRO A 20 4.57 -10.33 -0.59
N LYS A 21 4.13 -10.33 0.65
CA LYS A 21 5.04 -10.33 1.78
C LYS A 21 4.45 -11.12 2.92
N SER A 22 5.31 -11.85 3.62
CA SER A 22 4.94 -12.53 4.84
C SER A 22 5.47 -11.71 6.01
N PHE A 23 4.62 -11.48 6.98
CA PHE A 23 4.98 -10.69 8.15
C PHE A 23 5.38 -11.60 9.29
N LYS A 24 6.07 -11.04 10.26
CA LYS A 24 6.58 -11.83 11.37
C LYS A 24 5.48 -12.52 12.15
N THR A 25 4.31 -11.94 12.14
CA THR A 25 3.19 -12.54 12.86
C THR A 25 2.61 -13.75 12.16
N GLY A 26 3.14 -14.08 10.99
CA GLY A 26 2.59 -15.17 10.21
C GLY A 26 1.48 -14.80 9.27
N ASN A 27 1.05 -13.56 9.30
CA ASN A 27 0.05 -13.08 8.37
C ASN A 27 0.70 -12.77 7.04
N LYS A 28 -0.09 -12.84 6.00
CA LYS A 28 0.38 -12.56 4.67
C LYS A 28 -0.23 -11.25 4.19
N GLY A 29 0.45 -10.65 3.24
CA GLY A 29 -0.08 -9.40 2.71
C GLY A 29 0.78 -8.91 1.58
N PHE A 30 0.77 -7.60 1.41
CA PHE A 30 1.50 -6.94 0.33
C PHE A 30 2.19 -5.71 0.89
N PHE A 31 3.33 -5.39 0.31
CA PHE A 31 4.07 -4.21 0.73
C PHE A 31 4.73 -3.57 -0.47
N GLY A 32 4.63 -2.25 -0.56
CA GLY A 32 5.24 -1.50 -1.63
C GLY A 32 5.64 -0.12 -1.20
N VAL A 33 6.62 0.44 -1.89
CA VAL A 33 7.11 1.77 -1.61
C VAL A 33 7.30 2.48 -2.95
N ALA A 34 6.96 3.75 -2.99
CA ALA A 34 7.17 4.55 -4.18
C ALA A 34 7.44 5.98 -3.78
N LYS A 35 8.11 6.69 -4.66
CA LYS A 35 8.37 8.10 -4.44
C LYS A 35 7.49 8.88 -5.39
N LEU A 36 6.80 9.86 -4.83
CA LEU A 36 5.84 10.66 -5.57
C LEU A 36 6.22 12.12 -5.45
N ARG A 37 5.82 12.88 -6.45
CA ARG A 37 6.01 14.32 -6.42
C ARG A 37 4.65 14.98 -6.54
N LEU A 38 4.39 15.92 -5.65
CA LEU A 38 3.14 16.63 -5.63
C LEU A 38 3.44 18.08 -5.38
N ASN A 39 3.07 18.94 -6.35
CA ASN A 39 3.29 20.38 -6.25
C ASN A 39 4.74 20.72 -5.93
N GLY A 40 5.67 20.02 -6.58
CA GLY A 40 7.08 20.29 -6.40
C GLY A 40 7.69 19.70 -5.15
N THR A 41 6.91 19.06 -4.32
CA THR A 41 7.39 18.43 -3.09
C THR A 41 7.46 16.93 -3.30
N ARG A 42 8.55 16.34 -2.83
CA ARG A 42 8.73 14.90 -2.96
C ARG A 42 8.23 14.21 -1.72
N TYR A 43 7.54 13.10 -1.93
CA TYR A 43 7.01 12.29 -0.84
C TYR A 43 7.42 10.86 -1.02
N GLN A 44 7.61 10.19 0.08
CA GLN A 44 7.77 8.75 0.06
C GLN A 44 6.45 8.15 0.51
N ALA A 45 5.88 7.31 -0.35
CA ALA A 45 4.60 6.68 -0.07
C ALA A 45 4.81 5.21 0.19
N GLN A 46 4.06 4.67 1.11
CA GLN A 46 4.12 3.25 1.43
C GLN A 46 2.72 2.67 1.38
N LEU A 47 2.63 1.46 0.88
CA LEU A 47 1.40 0.70 0.91
C LEU A 47 1.65 -0.57 1.70
N GLN A 48 0.81 -0.82 2.68
CA GLN A 48 0.91 -2.04 3.46
C GLN A 48 -0.46 -2.63 3.63
N MET A 49 -0.59 -3.88 3.22
CA MET A 49 -1.83 -4.61 3.40
C MET A 49 -1.50 -5.86 4.18
N VAL A 50 -2.22 -6.06 5.27
CA VAL A 50 -1.98 -7.21 6.15
C VAL A 50 -3.27 -7.97 6.26
N GLU A 51 -3.17 -9.26 6.05
CA GLU A 51 -4.32 -10.13 6.16
C GLU A 51 -4.89 -10.07 7.57
N ILE A 52 -6.21 -9.98 7.64
CA ILE A 52 -6.89 -10.02 8.92
C ILE A 52 -7.56 -11.37 9.02
N LYS A 53 -7.09 -12.19 9.92
CA LYS A 53 -7.69 -13.50 10.09
C LYS A 53 -8.88 -13.40 11.01
N PRO A 54 -9.98 -14.05 10.65
CA PRO A 54 -11.15 -14.04 11.52
C PRO A 54 -10.81 -14.63 12.87
N LYS A 55 -11.37 -14.04 13.90
CA LYS A 55 -11.18 -14.57 15.22
C LYS A 55 -11.82 -15.92 15.29
N GLU A 56 -11.08 -16.87 15.80
CA GLU A 56 -11.62 -18.20 15.96
C GLU A 56 -12.67 -18.21 17.03
N LYS A 57 -13.74 -18.88 16.72
CA LYS A 57 -14.79 -19.04 17.71
C LYS A 57 -14.62 -20.37 18.36
N ASP A 58 -14.53 -20.37 19.61
CA ASP A 58 -14.35 -21.64 20.31
C ASP A 58 -15.46 -21.92 21.24
#